data_1a06609cd700fea4aa41cb2ec02649cf
#
_entry.id   1a06609cd700fea4aa41cb2ec02649cf
#
_cell.length_a   1.000
_cell.length_b   1.000
_cell.length_c   1.000
_cell.angle_alpha   90.00
_cell.angle_beta   90.00
_cell.angle_gamma   90.00
#
_symmetry.space_group_name_H-M   'P 1'
#
loop_
_entity.id
_entity.type
_entity.pdbx_description
1 polymer ?
#
loop_
_entity_poly.entity_id
_entity_poly.type
_entity_poly.pdbx_seq_one_letter_code
_entity_poly.pdbx_strand_id
1 'polypeptide(L)'
;SDSRGLAVSRPLPLGRYTIRETKAPANYGVSGVDLTAYLEHEGQILHFEVTNKSMATGVSITKTGPKEVMAGQPVRYAFSGIANSSNVRLDSFYWRDKLPAQVRLESVVTGTYNFPGTYKITYRVNGGEPQTLADNLSTSKNYTLAASSAALGLASDERVTEIMFVFGQAPAGFAQVEKPYLHCKAVSGLKPESFVNVADAGGVYEGVWVQAVSRWVTAVYGKPTPLPRTGY
;
A
#
# COMPACT_ATOMS: atom_id res chain seq x y z
N SER A 1 -28.70 2.39 19.99
CA SER A 1 -29.81 1.71 19.26
C SER A 1 -30.02 0.31 19.81
N ASP A 2 -31.25 -0.15 19.73
CA ASP A 2 -31.63 -1.53 20.05
C ASP A 2 -31.26 -2.52 18.95
N SER A 3 -31.62 -3.81 19.11
CA SER A 3 -31.37 -4.88 18.12
C SER A 3 -32.12 -4.69 16.79
N ARG A 4 -33.08 -3.78 16.71
CA ARG A 4 -33.83 -3.42 15.50
C ARG A 4 -33.28 -2.17 14.83
N GLY A 5 -32.19 -1.57 15.37
CA GLY A 5 -31.61 -0.34 14.88
C GLY A 5 -32.34 0.93 15.35
N LEU A 6 -33.32 0.81 16.24
CA LEU A 6 -34.05 1.98 16.75
C LEU A 6 -33.30 2.64 17.90
N ALA A 7 -33.11 3.94 17.80
CA ALA A 7 -32.61 4.80 18.89
C ALA A 7 -33.64 5.88 19.20
N VAL A 8 -34.00 6.05 20.46
CA VAL A 8 -34.94 7.07 20.93
C VAL A 8 -34.19 7.99 21.88
N SER A 9 -34.29 9.29 21.68
CA SER A 9 -33.77 10.26 22.65
C SER A 9 -34.60 10.29 23.92
N ARG A 10 -34.01 10.72 25.04
CA ARG A 10 -34.81 11.21 26.16
C ARG A 10 -35.63 12.44 25.73
N PRO A 11 -36.70 12.83 26.46
CA PRO A 11 -37.37 14.09 26.20
C PRO A 11 -36.37 15.24 26.15
N LEU A 12 -36.52 16.09 25.15
CA LEU A 12 -35.64 17.24 24.90
C LEU A 12 -36.48 18.53 24.97
N PRO A 13 -35.94 19.64 25.46
CA PRO A 13 -36.60 20.96 25.37
C PRO A 13 -36.85 21.38 23.93
N LEU A 14 -37.71 22.37 23.69
CA LEU A 14 -37.89 22.97 22.38
C LEU A 14 -36.58 23.60 21.90
N GLY A 15 -36.27 23.48 20.62
CA GLY A 15 -35.04 24.01 20.06
C GLY A 15 -34.49 23.27 18.84
N ARG A 16 -33.31 23.70 18.40
CA ARG A 16 -32.58 23.11 17.31
C ARG A 16 -31.58 22.08 17.82
N TYR A 17 -31.53 20.90 17.18
CA TYR A 17 -30.63 19.80 17.53
C TYR A 17 -29.87 19.34 16.33
N THR A 18 -28.63 18.89 16.55
CA THR A 18 -27.86 18.14 15.59
C THR A 18 -27.74 16.69 16.06
N ILE A 19 -28.13 15.76 15.21
CA ILE A 19 -28.06 14.32 15.46
C ILE A 19 -26.89 13.79 14.64
N ARG A 20 -25.95 13.13 15.31
CA ARG A 20 -24.78 12.54 14.69
C ARG A 20 -24.63 11.10 15.14
N GLU A 21 -24.41 10.20 14.20
CA GLU A 21 -24.00 8.85 14.53
C GLU A 21 -22.53 8.85 14.97
N THR A 22 -22.24 8.37 16.16
CA THR A 22 -20.89 8.30 16.72
C THR A 22 -20.29 6.90 16.63
N LYS A 23 -21.14 5.88 16.42
CA LYS A 23 -20.73 4.48 16.28
C LYS A 23 -21.73 3.74 15.42
N ALA A 24 -21.24 3.12 14.35
CA ALA A 24 -22.03 2.25 13.49
C ALA A 24 -22.21 0.84 14.10
N PRO A 25 -23.20 0.06 13.66
CA PRO A 25 -23.26 -1.37 13.94
C PRO A 25 -22.02 -2.10 13.44
N ALA A 26 -21.77 -3.31 14.01
CA ALA A 26 -20.65 -4.15 13.55
C ALA A 26 -20.76 -4.39 12.03
N ASN A 27 -19.64 -4.30 11.31
CA ASN A 27 -19.52 -4.44 9.86
C ASN A 27 -20.21 -3.33 9.02
N TYR A 28 -20.50 -2.19 9.63
CA TYR A 28 -21.01 -1.01 8.93
C TYR A 28 -20.16 0.22 9.23
N GLY A 29 -20.00 1.09 8.24
CA GLY A 29 -19.35 2.39 8.42
C GLY A 29 -20.31 3.42 9.01
N VAL A 30 -19.79 4.35 9.82
CA VAL A 30 -20.54 5.50 10.32
C VAL A 30 -21.07 6.32 9.14
N SER A 31 -22.32 6.73 9.16
CA SER A 31 -22.95 7.41 8.02
C SER A 31 -22.31 8.76 7.66
N GLY A 32 -21.65 9.41 8.63
CA GLY A 32 -20.99 10.72 8.45
C GLY A 32 -21.96 11.89 8.16
N VAL A 33 -23.25 11.63 8.14
CA VAL A 33 -24.29 12.65 7.88
C VAL A 33 -24.80 13.22 9.20
N ASP A 34 -24.67 14.52 9.36
CA ASP A 34 -25.29 15.26 10.46
C ASP A 34 -26.74 15.62 10.08
N LEU A 35 -27.71 15.16 10.87
CA LEU A 35 -29.11 15.51 10.69
C LEU A 35 -29.46 16.68 11.59
N THR A 36 -30.27 17.61 11.09
CA THR A 36 -30.79 18.74 11.89
C THR A 36 -32.26 18.50 12.23
N ALA A 37 -32.60 18.61 13.50
CA ALA A 37 -33.95 18.50 14.01
C ALA A 37 -34.39 19.84 14.68
N TYR A 38 -35.61 20.21 14.45
CA TYR A 38 -36.26 21.35 15.11
C TYR A 38 -37.44 20.83 15.92
N LEU A 39 -37.42 21.01 17.24
CA LEU A 39 -38.56 20.75 18.14
C LEU A 39 -39.25 22.06 18.39
N GLU A 40 -40.44 22.24 17.83
CA GLU A 40 -41.22 23.50 17.86
C GLU A 40 -42.41 23.43 18.79
N HIS A 41 -42.88 22.20 19.09
CA HIS A 41 -44.08 22.01 19.93
C HIS A 41 -43.84 20.91 20.97
N GLU A 42 -44.47 21.04 22.13
CA GLU A 42 -44.46 20.00 23.17
C GLU A 42 -45.08 18.69 22.63
N GLY A 43 -44.48 17.56 22.96
CA GLY A 43 -44.92 16.24 22.50
C GLY A 43 -44.57 15.91 21.04
N GLN A 44 -43.89 16.80 20.34
CA GLN A 44 -43.43 16.53 18.94
C GLN A 44 -42.48 15.35 18.89
N ILE A 45 -42.71 14.43 17.97
CA ILE A 45 -41.83 13.31 17.67
C ILE A 45 -41.36 13.43 16.22
N LEU A 46 -40.04 13.44 16.01
CA LEU A 46 -39.43 13.45 14.70
C LEU A 46 -38.78 12.10 14.44
N HIS A 47 -38.99 11.57 13.24
CA HIS A 47 -38.37 10.33 12.78
C HIS A 47 -37.33 10.64 11.74
N PHE A 48 -36.17 10.02 11.87
CA PHE A 48 -35.09 10.10 10.90
C PHE A 48 -34.64 8.68 10.57
N GLU A 49 -34.42 8.43 9.29
CA GLU A 49 -33.83 7.19 8.81
C GLU A 49 -32.35 7.45 8.46
N VAL A 50 -31.45 6.62 9.01
CA VAL A 50 -30.03 6.65 8.71
C VAL A 50 -29.62 5.30 8.16
N THR A 51 -29.13 5.30 6.94
CA THR A 51 -28.63 4.07 6.30
C THR A 51 -27.11 4.00 6.43
N ASN A 52 -26.63 2.98 7.10
CA ASN A 52 -25.20 2.66 7.16
C ASN A 52 -24.80 1.84 5.94
N LYS A 53 -23.68 2.19 5.33
CA LYS A 53 -23.09 1.37 4.27
C LYS A 53 -22.36 0.20 4.91
N SER A 54 -22.56 -1.00 4.39
CA SER A 54 -21.75 -2.14 4.80
C SER A 54 -20.27 -1.83 4.63
N MET A 55 -19.48 -2.19 5.61
CA MET A 55 -18.05 -1.99 5.59
C MET A 55 -17.42 -3.05 4.69
N ALA A 56 -16.81 -2.62 3.60
CA ALA A 56 -15.92 -3.44 2.80
C ALA A 56 -14.49 -2.95 3.02
N THR A 57 -13.68 -3.75 3.69
CA THR A 57 -12.25 -3.47 3.83
C THR A 57 -11.48 -4.23 2.77
N GLY A 58 -10.49 -3.56 2.17
CA GLY A 58 -9.65 -4.17 1.17
C GLY A 58 -8.50 -3.26 0.78
N VAL A 59 -7.44 -3.89 0.34
CA VAL A 59 -6.30 -3.23 -0.30
C VAL A 59 -5.93 -4.01 -1.54
N SER A 60 -5.24 -3.39 -2.47
CA SER A 60 -4.75 -4.07 -3.66
C SER A 60 -3.32 -3.68 -3.98
N ILE A 61 -2.61 -4.59 -4.62
CA ILE A 61 -1.29 -4.40 -5.23
C ILE A 61 -1.06 -5.48 -6.27
N THR A 62 -0.51 -5.11 -7.41
CA THR A 62 -0.04 -6.03 -8.45
C THR A 62 1.42 -5.75 -8.77
N LYS A 63 2.24 -6.79 -8.76
CA LYS A 63 3.65 -6.75 -9.11
C LYS A 63 3.88 -7.45 -10.43
N THR A 64 4.73 -6.85 -11.27
CA THR A 64 5.22 -7.44 -12.50
C THR A 64 6.72 -7.23 -12.64
N GLY A 65 7.39 -8.05 -13.46
CA GLY A 65 8.82 -7.97 -13.71
C GLY A 65 9.22 -8.78 -14.96
N PRO A 66 10.50 -8.95 -15.23
CA PRO A 66 10.96 -9.84 -16.30
C PRO A 66 10.67 -11.30 -15.92
N LYS A 67 10.20 -12.08 -16.89
CA LYS A 67 10.04 -13.52 -16.70
C LYS A 67 11.38 -14.23 -16.58
N GLU A 68 12.39 -13.65 -17.19
CA GLU A 68 13.71 -14.25 -17.41
C GLU A 68 14.80 -13.18 -17.35
N VAL A 69 15.97 -13.51 -16.81
CA VAL A 69 17.11 -12.61 -16.69
C VAL A 69 18.43 -13.39 -16.72
N MET A 70 19.48 -12.80 -17.28
CA MET A 70 20.85 -13.31 -17.11
C MET A 70 21.53 -12.69 -15.90
N ALA A 71 22.47 -13.42 -15.29
CA ALA A 71 23.29 -12.88 -14.21
C ALA A 71 23.98 -11.57 -14.63
N GLY A 72 23.94 -10.57 -13.74
CA GLY A 72 24.49 -9.24 -13.96
C GLY A 72 23.65 -8.29 -14.82
N GLN A 73 22.49 -8.72 -15.34
CA GLN A 73 21.62 -7.88 -16.16
C GLN A 73 20.65 -7.05 -15.32
N PRO A 74 20.16 -5.91 -15.88
CA PRO A 74 19.13 -5.12 -15.23
C PRO A 74 17.83 -5.90 -15.03
N VAL A 75 17.17 -5.65 -13.90
CA VAL A 75 15.85 -6.17 -13.54
C VAL A 75 14.97 -5.00 -13.16
N ARG A 76 13.83 -4.83 -13.80
CA ARG A 76 12.84 -3.79 -13.44
C ARG A 76 11.55 -4.41 -12.95
N TYR A 77 11.21 -4.16 -11.70
CA TYR A 77 9.89 -4.49 -11.16
C TYR A 77 8.97 -3.28 -11.28
N ALA A 78 7.75 -3.51 -11.72
CA ALA A 78 6.70 -2.50 -11.79
C ALA A 78 5.56 -2.86 -10.82
N PHE A 79 4.98 -1.84 -10.19
CA PHE A 79 3.86 -2.00 -9.26
C PHE A 79 2.66 -1.26 -9.81
N SER A 80 1.49 -1.87 -9.70
CA SER A 80 0.23 -1.30 -10.18
C SER A 80 -0.93 -1.70 -9.30
N GLY A 81 -2.04 -0.97 -9.41
CA GLY A 81 -3.23 -1.24 -8.63
C GLY A 81 -3.01 -1.10 -7.11
N ILE A 82 -2.03 -0.28 -6.69
CA ILE A 82 -1.82 0.02 -5.27
C ILE A 82 -2.97 0.93 -4.84
N ALA A 83 -3.86 0.41 -4.00
CA ALA A 83 -5.05 1.15 -3.59
C ALA A 83 -5.58 0.70 -2.23
N ASN A 84 -6.22 1.66 -1.54
CA ASN A 84 -7.23 1.38 -0.54
C ASN A 84 -8.56 1.15 -1.27
N SER A 85 -8.93 -0.10 -1.52
CA SER A 85 -10.19 -0.50 -2.14
C SER A 85 -11.35 -0.60 -1.14
N SER A 86 -11.10 -0.23 0.12
CA SER A 86 -12.13 -0.12 1.16
C SER A 86 -13.06 1.06 0.90
N ASN A 87 -14.25 1.00 1.43
CA ASN A 87 -15.13 2.18 1.53
C ASN A 87 -14.90 3.01 2.81
N VAL A 88 -13.82 2.72 3.53
CA VAL A 88 -13.37 3.40 4.75
C VAL A 88 -11.92 3.87 4.63
N ARG A 89 -11.54 4.86 5.43
CA ARG A 89 -10.14 5.27 5.58
C ARG A 89 -9.36 4.16 6.30
N LEU A 90 -8.18 3.86 5.80
CA LEU A 90 -7.22 3.00 6.49
C LEU A 90 -6.14 3.84 7.17
N ASP A 91 -5.79 3.48 8.39
CA ASP A 91 -4.62 4.00 9.10
C ASP A 91 -3.40 3.09 8.81
N SER A 92 -2.20 3.64 8.99
CA SER A 92 -0.93 2.93 8.75
C SER A 92 -0.83 2.27 7.37
N PHE A 93 -1.40 2.91 6.34
CA PHE A 93 -1.35 2.40 4.98
C PHE A 93 0.07 2.41 4.45
N TYR A 94 0.47 1.29 3.84
CA TYR A 94 1.77 1.10 3.23
C TYR A 94 1.69 0.17 2.02
N TRP A 95 2.72 0.19 1.19
CA TRP A 95 3.11 -0.92 0.35
C TRP A 95 4.62 -1.15 0.44
N ARG A 96 5.07 -2.39 0.21
CA ARG A 96 6.48 -2.75 0.28
C ARG A 96 6.84 -3.85 -0.69
N ASP A 97 8.14 -3.95 -0.96
CA ASP A 97 8.76 -5.02 -1.73
C ASP A 97 9.86 -5.67 -0.91
N LYS A 98 9.84 -7.00 -0.81
CA LYS A 98 10.88 -7.81 -0.16
C LYS A 98 11.80 -8.37 -1.22
N LEU A 99 12.95 -7.72 -1.41
CA LEU A 99 13.91 -8.04 -2.43
C LEU A 99 14.59 -9.40 -2.19
N PRO A 100 14.55 -10.33 -3.14
CA PRO A 100 15.23 -11.62 -3.03
C PRO A 100 16.75 -11.46 -3.09
N ALA A 101 17.48 -12.50 -2.66
CA ALA A 101 18.94 -12.49 -2.63
C ALA A 101 19.59 -12.36 -4.00
N GLN A 102 18.87 -12.72 -5.06
CA GLN A 102 19.35 -12.76 -6.44
C GLN A 102 19.41 -11.37 -7.10
N VAL A 103 18.89 -10.34 -6.47
CA VAL A 103 18.93 -8.97 -7.01
C VAL A 103 19.55 -7.97 -6.05
N ARG A 104 20.08 -6.88 -6.60
CA ARG A 104 20.55 -5.69 -5.88
C ARG A 104 19.75 -4.49 -6.34
N LEU A 105 19.25 -3.69 -5.40
CA LEU A 105 18.55 -2.45 -5.69
C LEU A 105 19.54 -1.41 -6.25
N GLU A 106 19.10 -0.66 -7.26
CA GLU A 106 19.86 0.43 -7.88
C GLU A 106 19.16 1.77 -7.66
N SER A 107 17.85 1.83 -7.95
CA SER A 107 17.05 3.04 -7.75
C SER A 107 15.56 2.73 -7.58
N VAL A 108 14.86 3.72 -7.03
CA VAL A 108 13.42 3.70 -6.78
C VAL A 108 12.77 4.82 -7.57
N VAL A 109 11.78 4.52 -8.40
CA VAL A 109 10.86 5.48 -9.03
C VAL A 109 9.54 5.39 -8.29
N THR A 110 9.05 6.54 -7.77
CA THR A 110 7.99 6.50 -6.74
C THR A 110 6.57 6.42 -7.29
N GLY A 111 6.37 6.80 -8.56
CA GLY A 111 5.03 7.01 -9.08
C GLY A 111 4.31 8.20 -8.42
N THR A 112 3.01 8.30 -8.66
CA THR A 112 2.13 9.31 -8.08
C THR A 112 0.82 8.69 -7.59
N TYR A 113 0.10 9.42 -6.73
CA TYR A 113 -1.13 8.97 -6.08
C TYR A 113 -2.20 10.05 -6.17
N ASN A 114 -3.48 9.66 -6.17
CA ASN A 114 -4.63 10.51 -6.46
C ASN A 114 -5.07 11.43 -5.31
N PHE A 115 -4.55 11.25 -4.09
CA PHE A 115 -4.86 12.12 -2.96
C PHE A 115 -3.66 12.96 -2.56
N PRO A 116 -3.85 14.26 -2.26
CA PRO A 116 -2.78 15.12 -1.80
C PRO A 116 -2.30 14.69 -0.41
N GLY A 117 -1.00 14.73 -0.21
CA GLY A 117 -0.37 14.36 1.05
C GLY A 117 1.12 14.10 0.88
N THR A 118 1.71 13.60 1.94
CA THR A 118 3.12 13.21 1.94
C THR A 118 3.28 11.79 2.45
N TYR A 119 4.39 11.18 2.07
CA TYR A 119 4.78 9.84 2.50
C TYR A 119 6.29 9.78 2.68
N LYS A 120 6.75 8.73 3.33
CA LYS A 120 8.17 8.41 3.46
C LYS A 120 8.48 7.05 2.85
N ILE A 121 9.73 6.87 2.47
CA ILE A 121 10.26 5.59 2.01
C ILE A 121 11.31 5.13 3.00
N THR A 122 11.18 3.91 3.47
CA THR A 122 12.17 3.25 4.31
C THR A 122 12.74 2.02 3.61
N TYR A 123 13.93 1.62 4.03
CA TYR A 123 14.58 0.39 3.58
C TYR A 123 15.16 -0.38 4.75
N ARG A 124 15.38 -1.68 4.55
CA ARG A 124 16.07 -2.53 5.52
C ARG A 124 17.30 -3.15 4.88
N VAL A 125 18.39 -3.18 5.64
CA VAL A 125 19.65 -3.84 5.26
C VAL A 125 19.71 -5.18 5.98
N ASN A 126 19.92 -6.26 5.23
CA ASN A 126 20.04 -7.63 5.76
C ASN A 126 18.93 -8.02 6.76
N GLY A 127 17.71 -7.50 6.58
CA GLY A 127 16.58 -7.75 7.48
C GLY A 127 16.62 -6.99 8.81
N GLY A 128 17.58 -6.06 8.98
CA GLY A 128 17.73 -5.24 10.18
C GLY A 128 16.64 -4.17 10.35
N GLU A 129 16.88 -3.21 11.20
CA GLU A 129 15.94 -2.11 11.47
C GLU A 129 15.68 -1.23 10.25
N PRO A 130 14.47 -0.63 10.13
CA PRO A 130 14.16 0.25 9.03
C PRO A 130 14.95 1.55 9.10
N GLN A 131 15.56 1.93 7.98
CA GLN A 131 16.25 3.20 7.79
C GLN A 131 15.46 4.06 6.80
N THR A 132 15.57 5.38 6.89
CA THR A 132 14.86 6.30 5.99
C THR A 132 15.66 6.52 4.72
N LEU A 133 15.07 6.18 3.55
CA LEU A 133 15.61 6.54 2.25
C LEU A 133 15.26 7.98 1.87
N ALA A 134 14.00 8.36 2.06
CA ALA A 134 13.50 9.71 1.83
C ALA A 134 12.26 9.96 2.68
N ASP A 135 12.04 11.21 3.07
CA ASP A 135 10.90 11.63 3.88
C ASP A 135 10.20 12.83 3.25
N ASN A 136 8.96 13.07 3.69
CA ASN A 136 8.13 14.19 3.25
C ASN A 136 7.97 14.31 1.72
N LEU A 137 7.92 13.18 1.04
CA LEU A 137 7.70 13.13 -0.40
C LEU A 137 6.23 13.42 -0.73
N SER A 138 5.99 14.32 -1.70
CA SER A 138 4.62 14.62 -2.16
C SER A 138 4.03 13.46 -2.96
N THR A 139 2.79 13.10 -2.65
CA THR A 139 2.03 12.07 -3.40
C THR A 139 1.77 12.46 -4.86
N SER A 140 1.78 13.75 -5.19
CA SER A 140 1.54 14.25 -6.55
C SER A 140 2.80 14.34 -7.43
N LYS A 141 3.98 14.01 -6.88
CA LYS A 141 5.26 14.10 -7.60
C LYS A 141 5.89 12.72 -7.75
N ASN A 142 6.43 12.47 -8.94
CA ASN A 142 7.21 11.27 -9.22
C ASN A 142 8.70 11.56 -9.02
N TYR A 143 9.34 10.84 -8.14
CA TYR A 143 10.75 11.00 -7.80
C TYR A 143 11.55 9.79 -8.31
N THR A 144 12.82 10.03 -8.63
CA THR A 144 13.81 8.97 -8.86
C THR A 144 14.88 9.10 -7.78
N LEU A 145 15.00 8.08 -6.94
CA LEU A 145 15.90 8.06 -5.79
C LEU A 145 16.99 7.01 -6.02
N ALA A 146 18.25 7.41 -5.88
CA ALA A 146 19.36 6.47 -5.88
C ALA A 146 19.29 5.60 -4.61
N ALA A 147 19.41 4.29 -4.77
CA ALA A 147 19.29 3.32 -3.67
C ALA A 147 20.24 2.12 -3.85
N SER A 148 21.30 2.27 -4.66
CA SER A 148 22.33 1.26 -4.77
C SER A 148 23.14 1.14 -3.48
N SER A 149 23.80 0.01 -3.25
CA SER A 149 24.67 -0.17 -2.09
C SER A 149 25.72 0.97 -1.97
N ALA A 150 26.28 1.42 -3.10
CA ALA A 150 27.21 2.55 -3.11
C ALA A 150 26.55 3.88 -2.71
N ALA A 151 25.35 4.16 -3.21
CA ALA A 151 24.60 5.38 -2.86
C ALA A 151 24.17 5.41 -1.38
N LEU A 152 23.97 4.25 -0.78
CA LEU A 152 23.58 4.10 0.63
C LEU A 152 24.79 3.89 1.57
N GLY A 153 26.03 3.82 1.04
CA GLY A 153 27.23 3.61 1.84
C GLY A 153 27.30 2.21 2.48
N LEU A 154 26.67 1.21 1.87
CA LEU A 154 26.63 -0.15 2.41
C LEU A 154 27.94 -0.90 2.18
N ALA A 155 28.32 -1.76 3.12
CA ALA A 155 29.45 -2.67 3.00
C ALA A 155 29.19 -3.74 1.90
N SER A 156 30.24 -4.43 1.48
CA SER A 156 30.18 -5.39 0.37
C SER A 156 29.29 -6.62 0.62
N ASP A 157 29.11 -6.98 1.87
CA ASP A 157 28.24 -8.08 2.36
C ASP A 157 26.83 -7.61 2.74
N GLU A 158 26.61 -6.31 2.70
CA GLU A 158 25.31 -5.70 2.98
C GLU A 158 24.48 -5.51 1.71
N ARG A 159 23.17 -5.67 1.85
CA ARG A 159 22.22 -5.43 0.78
C ARG A 159 20.88 -4.93 1.28
N VAL A 160 20.21 -4.13 0.49
CA VAL A 160 18.81 -3.79 0.74
C VAL A 160 17.96 -5.04 0.56
N THR A 161 17.19 -5.38 1.59
CA THR A 161 16.30 -6.56 1.62
C THR A 161 14.83 -6.19 1.54
N GLU A 162 14.47 -4.95 1.83
CA GLU A 162 13.11 -4.44 1.81
C GLU A 162 13.09 -2.95 1.47
N ILE A 163 12.13 -2.54 0.65
CA ILE A 163 11.73 -1.14 0.43
C ILE A 163 10.28 -1.01 0.82
N MET A 164 9.94 0.00 1.62
CA MET A 164 8.57 0.24 2.10
C MET A 164 8.19 1.71 1.93
N PHE A 165 7.03 1.95 1.33
CA PHE A 165 6.38 3.24 1.19
C PHE A 165 5.33 3.38 2.27
N VAL A 166 5.47 4.37 3.13
CA VAL A 166 4.62 4.56 4.32
C VAL A 166 3.82 5.84 4.16
N PHE A 167 2.52 5.73 3.98
CA PHE A 167 1.61 6.86 3.76
C PHE A 167 0.91 7.34 5.03
N GLY A 168 0.85 6.50 6.06
CA GLY A 168 0.07 6.80 7.26
C GLY A 168 -1.41 6.60 6.97
N GLN A 169 -2.17 7.66 6.73
CA GLN A 169 -3.60 7.57 6.45
C GLN A 169 -3.86 7.51 4.95
N ALA A 170 -4.70 6.56 4.53
CA ALA A 170 -5.20 6.44 3.16
C ALA A 170 -6.73 6.52 3.16
N PRO A 171 -7.34 7.60 2.62
CA PRO A 171 -8.80 7.69 2.53
C PRO A 171 -9.38 6.61 1.62
N ALA A 172 -10.70 6.39 1.72
CA ALA A 172 -11.42 5.54 0.78
C ALA A 172 -11.16 6.00 -0.66
N GLY A 173 -10.82 5.08 -1.55
CA GLY A 173 -10.48 5.40 -2.94
C GLY A 173 -9.08 5.96 -3.16
N PHE A 174 -8.21 5.97 -2.14
CA PHE A 174 -6.77 6.23 -2.35
C PHE A 174 -6.23 5.22 -3.35
N ALA A 175 -5.57 5.70 -4.39
CA ALA A 175 -5.02 4.84 -5.44
C ALA A 175 -3.77 5.44 -6.08
N GLN A 176 -2.92 4.57 -6.55
CA GLN A 176 -1.81 4.90 -7.42
C GLN A 176 -2.32 5.44 -8.77
N VAL A 177 -1.65 6.47 -9.31
CA VAL A 177 -1.87 7.03 -10.65
C VAL A 177 -0.75 6.62 -11.59
N GLU A 178 0.47 7.12 -11.38
CA GLU A 178 1.64 6.66 -12.11
C GLU A 178 2.30 5.47 -11.39
N LYS A 179 2.79 4.52 -12.17
CA LYS A 179 3.38 3.29 -11.62
C LYS A 179 4.71 3.55 -10.93
N PRO A 180 4.91 3.07 -9.71
CA PRO A 180 6.24 2.94 -9.12
C PRO A 180 7.06 1.83 -9.80
N TYR A 181 8.38 2.00 -9.77
CA TYR A 181 9.32 1.01 -10.26
C TYR A 181 10.48 0.82 -9.28
N LEU A 182 10.96 -0.40 -9.16
CA LEU A 182 12.27 -0.70 -8.58
C LEU A 182 13.20 -1.14 -9.71
N HIS A 183 14.25 -0.38 -9.93
CA HIS A 183 15.35 -0.74 -10.81
C HIS A 183 16.37 -1.52 -9.99
N CYS A 184 16.63 -2.74 -10.39
CA CYS A 184 17.55 -3.65 -9.75
C CYS A 184 18.53 -4.19 -10.76
N LYS A 185 19.55 -4.90 -10.28
CA LYS A 185 20.50 -5.65 -11.06
C LYS A 185 20.57 -7.10 -10.54
N ALA A 186 20.48 -8.08 -11.42
CA ALA A 186 20.71 -9.46 -11.05
C ALA A 186 22.16 -9.65 -10.59
N VAL A 187 22.36 -10.41 -9.51
CA VAL A 187 23.70 -10.66 -8.98
C VAL A 187 24.56 -11.37 -10.04
N SER A 188 25.83 -11.00 -10.14
CA SER A 188 26.79 -11.67 -11.01
C SER A 188 27.07 -13.10 -10.52
N GLY A 189 27.22 -14.05 -11.44
CA GLY A 189 27.53 -15.44 -11.09
C GLY A 189 26.35 -16.28 -10.59
N LEU A 190 25.10 -15.79 -10.70
CA LEU A 190 23.91 -16.61 -10.43
C LEU A 190 23.91 -17.85 -11.33
N LYS A 191 23.60 -18.99 -10.70
CA LYS A 191 23.34 -20.24 -11.43
C LYS A 191 21.92 -20.21 -12.02
N PRO A 192 21.64 -21.01 -13.07
CA PRO A 192 20.28 -21.19 -13.56
C PRO A 192 19.36 -21.68 -12.44
N GLU A 193 18.41 -20.83 -12.04
CA GLU A 193 17.41 -21.09 -11.00
C GLU A 193 16.21 -20.17 -11.19
N SER A 194 15.12 -20.43 -10.51
CA SER A 194 14.01 -19.49 -10.42
C SER A 194 13.95 -18.89 -9.02
N PHE A 195 13.64 -17.60 -8.94
CA PHE A 195 13.44 -16.92 -7.68
C PHE A 195 12.13 -16.13 -7.66
N VAL A 196 11.59 -15.93 -6.46
CA VAL A 196 10.33 -15.21 -6.24
C VAL A 196 10.63 -13.88 -5.58
N ASN A 197 10.05 -12.81 -6.13
CA ASN A 197 10.01 -11.51 -5.47
C ASN A 197 8.59 -11.23 -4.99
N VAL A 198 8.43 -10.80 -3.73
CA VAL A 198 7.15 -10.63 -3.04
C VAL A 198 6.94 -9.16 -2.69
N ALA A 199 5.79 -8.64 -3.10
CA ALA A 199 5.30 -7.33 -2.64
C ALA A 199 4.00 -7.48 -1.87
N ASP A 200 3.75 -6.59 -0.94
CA ASP A 200 2.48 -6.51 -0.23
C ASP A 200 2.07 -5.05 0.02
N ALA A 201 0.78 -4.83 0.16
CA ALA A 201 0.18 -3.59 0.62
C ALA A 201 -0.74 -3.88 1.79
N GLY A 202 -0.87 -2.94 2.71
CA GLY A 202 -1.71 -3.12 3.87
C GLY A 202 -2.07 -1.82 4.57
N GLY A 203 -2.98 -1.93 5.53
CA GLY A 203 -3.41 -0.85 6.39
C GLY A 203 -4.23 -1.38 7.55
N VAL A 204 -4.65 -0.49 8.45
CA VAL A 204 -5.41 -0.84 9.65
C VAL A 204 -6.74 -0.11 9.63
N TYR A 205 -7.81 -0.81 9.94
CA TYR A 205 -9.11 -0.23 10.25
C TYR A 205 -9.60 -0.75 11.60
N GLU A 206 -9.86 0.15 12.56
CA GLU A 206 -10.31 -0.19 13.92
C GLU A 206 -9.50 -1.32 14.59
N GLY A 207 -8.17 -1.29 14.41
CA GLY A 207 -7.26 -2.30 14.96
C GLY A 207 -7.17 -3.60 14.15
N VAL A 208 -7.94 -3.75 13.05
CA VAL A 208 -7.90 -4.92 12.17
C VAL A 208 -6.98 -4.65 10.98
N TRP A 209 -6.02 -5.54 10.75
CA TRP A 209 -5.13 -5.50 9.58
C TRP A 209 -5.84 -5.99 8.32
N VAL A 210 -5.70 -5.21 7.24
CA VAL A 210 -6.10 -5.57 5.88
C VAL A 210 -4.85 -5.64 5.04
N GLN A 211 -4.65 -6.73 4.28
CA GLN A 211 -3.43 -6.95 3.51
C GLN A 211 -3.71 -7.64 2.18
N ALA A 212 -2.96 -7.25 1.15
CA ALA A 212 -2.87 -7.94 -0.14
C ALA A 212 -1.41 -8.27 -0.46
N VAL A 213 -1.19 -9.40 -1.12
CA VAL A 213 0.15 -9.88 -1.48
C VAL A 213 0.21 -10.18 -2.98
N SER A 214 1.27 -9.76 -3.63
CA SER A 214 1.56 -10.07 -5.03
C SER A 214 2.96 -10.67 -5.17
N ARG A 215 3.10 -11.67 -6.01
CA ARG A 215 4.35 -12.41 -6.24
C ARG A 215 4.72 -12.38 -7.71
N TRP A 216 6.02 -12.34 -7.98
CA TRP A 216 6.55 -12.46 -9.33
C TRP A 216 7.71 -13.46 -9.35
N VAL A 217 7.66 -14.37 -10.31
CA VAL A 217 8.70 -15.39 -10.52
C VAL A 217 9.59 -14.96 -11.69
N THR A 218 10.90 -15.00 -11.50
CA THR A 218 11.89 -14.74 -12.52
C THR A 218 12.83 -15.95 -12.63
N ALA A 219 13.04 -16.45 -13.86
CA ALA A 219 14.03 -17.49 -14.14
C ALA A 219 15.37 -16.85 -14.51
N VAL A 220 16.46 -17.41 -13.98
CA VAL A 220 17.84 -17.03 -14.35
C VAL A 220 18.35 -18.01 -15.41
N TYR A 221 18.81 -17.50 -16.55
CA TYR A 221 19.48 -18.34 -17.54
C TYR A 221 20.99 -18.43 -17.32
N GLY A 222 21.57 -19.57 -17.75
CA GLY A 222 22.98 -19.65 -18.00
C GLY A 222 23.38 -18.90 -19.30
N LYS A 223 24.63 -18.46 -19.39
CA LYS A 223 25.16 -18.04 -20.70
C LYS A 223 25.00 -19.20 -21.70
N PRO A 224 24.52 -18.94 -22.93
CA PRO A 224 24.55 -19.96 -23.97
C PRO A 224 25.96 -20.54 -24.10
N THR A 225 26.08 -21.84 -23.97
CA THR A 225 27.36 -22.50 -24.27
C THR A 225 27.62 -22.34 -25.77
N PRO A 226 28.76 -21.77 -26.19
CA PRO A 226 29.07 -21.72 -27.63
C PRO A 226 28.98 -23.11 -28.20
N LEU A 227 28.25 -23.26 -29.31
CA LEU A 227 28.24 -24.52 -30.02
C LEU A 227 29.69 -24.91 -30.39
N PRO A 228 30.07 -26.19 -30.27
CA PRO A 228 31.36 -26.65 -30.76
C PRO A 228 31.50 -26.19 -32.20
N ARG A 229 32.63 -25.53 -32.53
CA ARG A 229 32.97 -25.28 -33.94
C ARG A 229 33.16 -26.62 -34.57
N THR A 230 32.20 -27.07 -35.39
CA THR A 230 32.41 -28.16 -36.29
C THR A 230 33.40 -27.65 -37.35
N GLY A 231 34.68 -27.97 -37.17
CA GLY A 231 35.69 -27.76 -38.20
C GLY A 231 35.38 -28.66 -39.39
N TYR A 232 35.17 -28.06 -40.52
CA TYR A 232 35.40 -28.69 -41.83
C TYR A 232 36.67 -28.09 -42.39
#